data_1e265661604753b31787f75ddf33f38e
#
_entry.id   1e265661604753b31787f75ddf33f38e
#
_cell.length_a   1.000
_cell.length_b   1.000
_cell.length_c   1.000
_cell.angle_alpha   90.00
_cell.angle_beta   90.00
_cell.angle_gamma   90.00
#
_symmetry.space_group_name_H-M   'P 1'
#
loop_
_entity.id
_entity.type
_entity.pdbx_description
1 polymer ?
#
loop_
_entity_poly.entity_id
_entity_poly.type
_entity_poly.pdbx_seq_one_letter_code
_entity_poly.pdbx_strand_id
1 'polypeptide(L)'
;MNYLYIPVIIYAFFVFYLAAINAVNAYKKKRLSKLGLVLCGPVALSFYVVDVLFNMFIATFLFADVPQELTVTERLNRLANDGGWREKLSRWFARHWVNPFDLTQIHVEYPGAEAELSKTTNK
;
A
#
# COMPACT_ATOMS: atom_id res chain seq x y z
N MET A 1 -22.83 17.09 -7.30
CA MET A 1 -21.41 16.64 -7.25
C MET A 1 -21.08 15.97 -8.57
N ASN A 2 -20.12 16.51 -9.32
CA ASN A 2 -19.77 15.94 -10.62
C ASN A 2 -18.97 14.66 -10.41
N TYR A 3 -19.56 13.52 -10.72
CA TYR A 3 -18.93 12.19 -10.62
C TYR A 3 -17.63 12.05 -11.44
N LEU A 4 -17.39 13.01 -12.35
CA LEU A 4 -16.16 13.08 -13.15
C LEU A 4 -14.89 13.30 -12.28
N TYR A 5 -15.03 13.85 -11.08
CA TYR A 5 -13.90 14.06 -10.17
C TYR A 5 -13.44 12.78 -9.46
N ILE A 6 -14.30 11.75 -9.36
CA ILE A 6 -13.96 10.50 -8.66
C ILE A 6 -12.75 9.81 -9.28
N PRO A 7 -12.68 9.57 -10.60
CA PRO A 7 -11.49 8.97 -11.21
C PRO A 7 -10.23 9.81 -11.03
N VAL A 8 -10.37 11.14 -11.10
CA VAL A 8 -9.24 12.07 -10.91
C VAL A 8 -8.70 12.01 -9.49
N ILE A 9 -9.59 11.96 -8.50
CA ILE A 9 -9.20 11.84 -7.08
C ILE A 9 -8.51 10.51 -6.83
N ILE A 10 -9.06 9.40 -7.35
CA ILE A 10 -8.45 8.06 -7.23
C ILE A 10 -7.06 8.04 -7.87
N TYR A 11 -6.93 8.62 -9.07
CA TYR A 11 -5.65 8.70 -9.76
C TYR A 11 -4.64 9.57 -9.01
N ALA A 12 -5.04 10.74 -8.52
CA ALA A 12 -4.18 11.62 -7.73
C ALA A 12 -3.71 10.92 -6.44
N PHE A 13 -4.62 10.20 -5.77
CA PHE A 13 -4.29 9.41 -4.59
C PHE A 13 -3.28 8.30 -4.89
N PHE A 14 -3.44 7.62 -6.02
CA PHE A 14 -2.52 6.59 -6.48
C PHE A 14 -1.12 7.16 -6.79
N VAL A 15 -1.04 8.29 -7.49
CA VAL A 15 0.24 8.98 -7.76
C VAL A 15 0.92 9.40 -6.46
N PHE A 16 0.13 9.92 -5.50
CA PHE A 16 0.64 10.31 -4.19
C PHE A 16 1.18 9.10 -3.40
N TYR A 17 0.49 7.95 -3.47
CA TYR A 17 0.94 6.69 -2.91
C TYR A 17 2.30 6.25 -3.48
N LEU A 18 2.46 6.27 -4.80
CA LEU A 18 3.73 5.94 -5.45
C LEU A 18 4.86 6.88 -5.03
N ALA A 19 4.57 8.18 -4.93
CA ALA A 19 5.54 9.17 -4.47
C ALA A 19 5.98 8.90 -3.02
N ALA A 20 5.04 8.57 -2.13
CA ALA A 20 5.33 8.26 -0.74
C ALA A 20 6.19 7.00 -0.59
N ILE A 21 5.88 5.91 -1.31
CA ILE A 21 6.69 4.69 -1.31
C ILE A 21 8.12 4.99 -1.78
N ASN A 22 8.27 5.71 -2.88
CA ASN A 22 9.59 6.06 -3.40
C ASN A 22 10.40 6.92 -2.42
N ALA A 23 9.75 7.87 -1.73
CA ALA A 23 10.38 8.69 -0.70
C ALA A 23 10.87 7.85 0.48
N VAL A 24 10.04 6.94 0.98
CA VAL A 24 10.39 6.02 2.08
C VAL A 24 11.55 5.10 1.68
N ASN A 25 11.51 4.56 0.46
CA ASN A 25 12.58 3.68 -0.05
C ASN A 25 13.89 4.43 -0.24
N ALA A 26 13.85 5.68 -0.73
CA ALA A 26 15.03 6.53 -0.86
C ALA A 26 15.63 6.88 0.52
N TYR A 27 14.78 7.11 1.52
CA TYR A 27 15.21 7.31 2.91
C TYR A 27 15.89 6.07 3.48
N LYS A 28 15.26 4.89 3.37
CA LYS A 28 15.83 3.62 3.84
C LYS A 28 17.19 3.31 3.21
N LYS A 29 17.37 3.65 1.93
CA LYS A 29 18.63 3.48 1.20
C LYS A 29 19.65 4.61 1.45
N LYS A 30 19.38 5.53 2.38
CA LYS A 30 20.22 6.69 2.71
C LYS A 30 20.62 7.54 1.48
N ARG A 31 19.74 7.61 0.48
CA ARG A 31 19.97 8.39 -0.75
C ARG A 31 19.47 9.84 -0.66
N LEU A 32 18.66 10.15 0.35
CA LEU A 32 18.10 11.49 0.52
C LEU A 32 19.10 12.43 1.18
N SER A 33 19.30 13.58 0.56
CA SER A 33 19.97 14.73 1.18
C SER A 33 19.09 15.32 2.30
N LYS A 34 19.67 16.18 3.14
CA LYS A 34 18.90 16.89 4.19
C LYS A 34 17.72 17.67 3.60
N LEU A 35 17.92 18.32 2.45
CA LEU A 35 16.87 19.04 1.73
C LEU A 35 15.80 18.08 1.21
N GLY A 36 16.20 16.95 0.63
CA GLY A 36 15.28 15.90 0.19
C GLY A 36 14.42 15.37 1.32
N LEU A 37 15.00 15.21 2.52
CA LEU A 37 14.26 14.76 3.70
C LEU A 37 13.20 15.79 4.13
N VAL A 38 13.54 17.07 4.13
CA VAL A 38 12.60 18.15 4.49
C VAL A 38 11.45 18.24 3.49
N LEU A 39 11.71 18.03 2.20
CA LEU A 39 10.68 18.09 1.16
C LEU A 39 9.79 16.84 1.12
N CYS A 40 10.38 15.65 1.29
CA CYS A 40 9.65 14.39 1.21
C CYS A 40 9.01 13.97 2.54
N GLY A 41 9.53 14.44 3.67
CA GLY A 41 9.02 14.09 5.00
C GLY A 41 7.54 14.40 5.20
N PRO A 42 7.07 15.63 4.92
CA PRO A 42 5.65 15.96 5.02
C PRO A 42 4.75 15.13 4.12
N VAL A 43 5.21 14.79 2.91
CA VAL A 43 4.47 13.94 1.96
C VAL A 43 4.32 12.52 2.53
N ALA A 44 5.41 11.93 3.01
CA ALA A 44 5.39 10.59 3.59
C ALA A 44 4.54 10.54 4.87
N LEU A 45 4.63 11.56 5.72
CA LEU A 45 3.82 11.67 6.94
C LEU A 45 2.34 11.81 6.63
N SER A 46 1.98 12.68 5.68
CA SER A 46 0.59 12.86 5.26
C SER A 46 0.01 11.57 4.71
N PHE A 47 0.78 10.86 3.90
CA PHE A 47 0.35 9.56 3.37
C PHE A 47 0.18 8.53 4.48
N TYR A 48 1.08 8.46 5.44
CA TYR A 48 0.95 7.57 6.59
C TYR A 48 -0.34 7.84 7.38
N VAL A 49 -0.66 9.10 7.66
CA VAL A 49 -1.91 9.48 8.33
C VAL A 49 -3.14 9.03 7.53
N VAL A 50 -3.13 9.26 6.21
CA VAL A 50 -4.22 8.82 5.33
C VAL A 50 -4.35 7.30 5.30
N ASP A 51 -3.23 6.56 5.27
CA ASP A 51 -3.23 5.10 5.31
C ASP A 51 -3.83 4.56 6.61
N VAL A 52 -3.47 5.16 7.75
CA VAL A 52 -4.07 4.82 9.06
C VAL A 52 -5.58 5.06 9.06
N LEU A 53 -6.03 6.23 8.58
CA LEU A 53 -7.46 6.54 8.50
C LEU A 53 -8.20 5.59 7.55
N PHE A 54 -7.60 5.28 6.39
CA PHE A 54 -8.16 4.32 5.45
C PHE A 54 -8.29 2.93 6.08
N ASN A 55 -7.26 2.50 6.82
CA ASN A 55 -7.28 1.24 7.55
C ASN A 55 -8.39 1.20 8.61
N MET A 56 -8.54 2.27 9.39
CA MET A 56 -9.54 2.33 10.45
C MET A 56 -10.98 2.32 9.92
N PHE A 57 -11.25 3.04 8.84
CA PHE A 57 -12.61 3.21 8.33
C PHE A 57 -12.92 2.30 7.13
N ILE A 58 -12.22 2.48 6.02
CA ILE A 58 -12.56 1.79 4.77
C ILE A 58 -12.25 0.29 4.84
N ALA A 59 -11.04 -0.06 5.29
CA ALA A 59 -10.65 -1.46 5.39
C ALA A 59 -11.48 -2.23 6.43
N THR A 60 -11.95 -1.57 7.48
CA THR A 60 -12.84 -2.17 8.47
C THR A 60 -14.18 -2.61 7.84
N PHE A 61 -14.76 -1.77 7.01
CA PHE A 61 -15.98 -2.14 6.28
C PHE A 61 -15.70 -3.21 5.22
N LEU A 62 -14.60 -3.05 4.46
CA LEU A 62 -14.26 -3.93 3.35
C LEU A 62 -13.98 -5.36 3.80
N PHE A 63 -13.26 -5.54 4.90
CA PHE A 63 -12.90 -6.84 5.44
C PHE A 63 -13.85 -7.32 6.54
N ALA A 64 -14.82 -6.51 6.95
CA ALA A 64 -15.71 -6.77 8.10
C ALA A 64 -14.92 -7.26 9.32
N ASP A 65 -13.83 -6.56 9.62
CA ASP A 65 -12.84 -6.93 10.62
C ASP A 65 -12.39 -5.68 11.40
N VAL A 66 -12.14 -5.83 12.69
CA VAL A 66 -11.68 -4.72 13.53
C VAL A 66 -10.17 -4.50 13.30
N PRO A 67 -9.72 -3.24 13.15
CA PRO A 67 -8.30 -2.97 12.97
C PRO A 67 -7.50 -3.34 14.23
N GLN A 68 -6.50 -4.18 14.06
CA GLN A 68 -5.52 -4.54 15.08
C GLN A 68 -4.16 -3.93 14.77
N GLU A 69 -4.00 -3.46 13.54
CA GLU A 69 -2.81 -2.83 12.99
C GLU A 69 -3.06 -1.36 12.63
N LEU A 70 -1.99 -0.58 12.55
CA LEU A 70 -2.09 0.84 12.20
C LEU A 70 -2.26 1.05 10.69
N THR A 71 -1.59 0.26 9.86
CA THR A 71 -1.57 0.44 8.41
C THR A 71 -2.37 -0.62 7.66
N VAL A 72 -2.82 -0.28 6.45
CA VAL A 72 -3.50 -1.22 5.55
C VAL A 72 -2.58 -2.37 5.18
N THR A 73 -1.30 -2.11 4.93
CA THR A 73 -0.32 -3.13 4.54
C THR A 73 -0.13 -4.20 5.62
N GLU A 74 -0.01 -3.80 6.88
CA GLU A 74 0.09 -4.73 8.01
C GLU A 74 -1.17 -5.59 8.15
N ARG A 75 -2.36 -4.97 7.97
CA ARG A 75 -3.62 -5.70 7.96
C ARG A 75 -3.70 -6.71 6.80
N LEU A 76 -3.31 -6.30 5.61
CA LEU A 76 -3.26 -7.20 4.45
C LEU A 76 -2.32 -8.38 4.69
N ASN A 77 -1.16 -8.17 5.33
CA ASN A 77 -0.24 -9.24 5.73
C ASN A 77 -0.90 -10.24 6.68
N ARG A 78 -1.60 -9.77 7.69
CA ARG A 78 -2.32 -10.66 8.61
C ARG A 78 -3.41 -11.44 7.89
N LEU A 79 -4.29 -10.75 7.18
CA LEU A 79 -5.45 -11.37 6.52
C LEU A 79 -5.06 -12.28 5.36
N ALA A 80 -3.94 -12.03 4.68
CA ALA A 80 -3.43 -12.89 3.61
C ALA A 80 -3.02 -14.29 4.08
N ASN A 81 -2.89 -14.49 5.40
CA ASN A 81 -2.48 -15.74 6.03
C ASN A 81 -3.53 -16.28 7.05
N ASP A 82 -4.69 -15.64 7.15
CA ASP A 82 -5.71 -15.96 8.17
C ASP A 82 -6.78 -16.97 7.72
N GLY A 83 -6.82 -17.30 6.42
CA GLY A 83 -7.79 -18.20 5.82
C GLY A 83 -9.12 -17.56 5.42
N GLY A 84 -9.91 -18.29 4.65
CA GLY A 84 -11.24 -17.90 4.25
C GLY A 84 -11.31 -16.84 3.14
N TRP A 85 -12.44 -16.13 3.07
CA TRP A 85 -12.68 -15.13 2.02
C TRP A 85 -11.81 -13.88 2.18
N ARG A 86 -11.46 -13.52 3.42
CA ARG A 86 -10.57 -12.38 3.72
C ARG A 86 -9.17 -12.61 3.20
N GLU A 87 -8.65 -13.83 3.30
CA GLU A 87 -7.37 -14.21 2.70
C GLU A 87 -7.37 -14.01 1.19
N LYS A 88 -8.41 -14.51 0.51
CA LYS A 88 -8.54 -14.37 -0.96
C LYS A 88 -8.59 -12.91 -1.38
N LEU A 89 -9.38 -12.09 -0.69
CA LEU A 89 -9.52 -10.66 -0.96
C LEU A 89 -8.21 -9.91 -0.68
N SER A 90 -7.57 -10.21 0.45
CA SER A 90 -6.29 -9.60 0.84
C SER A 90 -5.17 -9.92 -0.16
N ARG A 91 -5.05 -11.19 -0.58
CA ARG A 91 -4.09 -11.61 -1.60
C ARG A 91 -4.37 -10.97 -2.96
N TRP A 92 -5.64 -10.79 -3.31
CA TRP A 92 -6.03 -10.08 -4.53
C TRP A 92 -5.54 -8.62 -4.52
N PHE A 93 -5.76 -7.89 -3.42
CA PHE A 93 -5.24 -6.53 -3.25
C PHE A 93 -3.72 -6.48 -3.27
N ALA A 94 -3.07 -7.39 -2.54
CA ALA A 94 -1.62 -7.48 -2.53
C ALA A 94 -1.03 -7.70 -3.93
N ARG A 95 -1.62 -8.61 -4.69
CA ARG A 95 -1.16 -8.98 -6.04
C ARG A 95 -1.32 -7.84 -7.05
N HIS A 96 -2.43 -7.09 -6.97
CA HIS A 96 -2.77 -6.11 -8.02
C HIS A 96 -2.40 -4.67 -7.65
N TRP A 97 -2.39 -4.33 -6.36
CA TRP A 97 -2.30 -2.95 -5.91
C TRP A 97 -1.09 -2.64 -5.01
N VAL A 98 -0.50 -3.62 -4.37
CA VAL A 98 0.58 -3.39 -3.40
C VAL A 98 1.91 -3.89 -3.91
N ASN A 99 2.07 -5.19 -4.09
CA ASN A 99 3.35 -5.80 -4.42
C ASN A 99 3.93 -5.38 -5.80
N PRO A 100 3.14 -5.21 -6.89
CA PRO A 100 3.71 -4.85 -8.19
C PRO A 100 4.33 -3.45 -8.24
N PHE A 101 3.95 -2.56 -7.35
CA PHE A 101 4.40 -1.17 -7.35
C PHE A 101 5.61 -0.91 -6.47
N ASP A 102 6.04 -1.86 -5.67
CA ASP A 102 7.31 -1.79 -4.98
C ASP A 102 8.30 -2.81 -5.56
N LEU A 103 9.24 -2.30 -6.34
CA LEU A 103 10.29 -3.11 -6.98
C LEU A 103 11.40 -3.52 -6.02
N THR A 104 11.36 -3.06 -4.77
CA THR A 104 12.46 -3.25 -3.81
C THR A 104 12.20 -4.36 -2.81
N GLN A 105 10.94 -4.64 -2.52
CA GLN A 105 10.53 -5.67 -1.56
C GLN A 105 9.06 -6.07 -1.75
N ILE A 106 8.72 -7.26 -1.29
CA ILE A 106 7.33 -7.69 -1.17
C ILE A 106 6.75 -7.08 0.10
N HIS A 107 5.68 -6.30 -0.02
CA HIS A 107 5.02 -5.66 1.12
C HIS A 107 4.06 -6.59 1.85
N VAL A 108 3.37 -7.44 1.11
CA VAL A 108 2.44 -8.41 1.67
C VAL A 108 2.95 -9.80 1.38
N GLU A 109 3.41 -10.49 2.43
CA GLU A 109 4.00 -11.81 2.33
C GLU A 109 2.92 -12.89 2.52
N TYR A 110 2.83 -13.81 1.56
CA TYR A 110 2.02 -15.01 1.64
C TYR A 110 2.66 -16.12 0.78
N PRO A 111 2.34 -17.41 1.02
CA PRO A 111 2.91 -18.49 0.24
C PRO A 111 2.66 -18.31 -1.27
N GLY A 112 3.73 -18.22 -2.04
CA GLY A 112 3.69 -18.01 -3.49
C GLY A 112 3.76 -16.56 -3.98
N ALA A 113 3.82 -15.56 -3.10
CA ALA A 113 3.90 -14.14 -3.47
C ALA A 113 5.09 -13.83 -4.41
N GLU A 114 6.26 -14.39 -4.12
CA GLU A 114 7.46 -14.23 -4.97
C GLU A 114 7.30 -14.83 -6.36
N ALA A 115 6.73 -16.03 -6.44
CA ALA A 115 6.49 -16.71 -7.70
C ALA A 115 5.47 -15.96 -8.58
N GLU A 116 4.49 -15.33 -7.97
CA GLU A 116 3.50 -14.51 -8.68
C GLU A 116 4.10 -13.22 -9.21
N LEU A 117 4.95 -12.56 -8.40
CA LEU A 117 5.63 -11.33 -8.81
C LEU A 117 6.59 -11.58 -9.97
N SER A 118 7.34 -12.68 -9.94
CA SER A 118 8.26 -13.06 -11.02
C SER A 118 7.55 -13.31 -12.36
N LYS A 119 6.34 -13.87 -12.34
CA LYS A 119 5.53 -14.07 -13.55
C LYS A 119 5.03 -12.76 -14.15
N THR A 120 4.80 -11.75 -13.32
CA THR A 120 4.32 -10.44 -13.77
C THR A 120 5.46 -9.62 -14.38
N THR A 121 6.69 -9.79 -13.90
CA THR A 121 7.88 -9.06 -14.38
C THR A 121 8.41 -9.60 -15.70
N ASN A 122 8.12 -10.86 -16.05
CA ASN A 122 8.61 -11.53 -17.28
C ASN A 122 7.62 -11.45 -18.47
N LYS A 123 6.59 -10.62 -18.39
CA LYS A 123 5.68 -10.31 -19.50
C LYS A 123 5.93 -8.90 -20.03
#